data_f522688956cbe67af6f6e973199ed084
#
_entry.id   f522688956cbe67af6f6e973199ed084
#
_cell.length_a   1.000
_cell.length_b   1.000
_cell.length_c   1.000
_cell.angle_alpha   90.00
_cell.angle_beta   90.00
_cell.angle_gamma   90.00
#
_symmetry.space_group_name_H-M   'P 1'
#
loop_
_entity.id
_entity.type
_entity.pdbx_description
1 polymer ?
#
loop_
_entity_poly.entity_id
_entity_poly.type
_entity_poly.pdbx_seq_one_letter_code
_entity_poly.pdbx_strand_id
1 'polypeptide(L)'
;MSELVKSISYDQSEIIRSILRLHVPNGRIDCDSTYSTGGFYNGTGIEPPELKYDLYPQAEGVQKADARTLPLADESISCMMFDPPFLATKGESLKAGVGNIINRRFGVYPDEQSLHRFYADAIKEAHRVLKAEGILIFKCQDKVSSGKQYMSHVFVMNEAVKAGFYPADIFILLAKNRLIADWQIRNQKHARKYHCYFWVFRKSDLQITYADDQEK
;
A
#
# COMPACT_ATOMS: atom_id res chain seq x y z
N MET A 1 28.48 -8.62 -10.82
CA MET A 1 28.40 -8.48 -9.34
C MET A 1 26.98 -8.11 -8.99
N SER A 2 26.31 -8.86 -8.12
CA SER A 2 24.98 -8.51 -7.66
C SER A 2 25.09 -7.29 -6.74
N GLU A 3 24.47 -6.18 -7.13
CA GLU A 3 24.41 -4.97 -6.30
C GLU A 3 23.58 -5.24 -5.03
N LEU A 4 24.08 -4.74 -3.89
CA LEU A 4 23.38 -4.85 -2.60
C LEU A 4 22.06 -4.08 -2.65
N VAL A 5 20.95 -4.73 -2.34
CA VAL A 5 19.64 -4.08 -2.21
C VAL A 5 19.60 -3.27 -0.93
N LYS A 6 19.16 -2.02 -1.04
CA LYS A 6 18.88 -1.13 0.10
C LYS A 6 17.38 -1.02 0.31
N SER A 7 16.94 -1.03 1.56
CA SER A 7 15.52 -0.87 1.91
C SER A 7 15.02 0.58 1.84
N ILE A 8 15.80 1.51 1.31
CA ILE A 8 15.48 2.93 1.23
C ILE A 8 15.88 3.50 -0.13
N SER A 9 14.98 4.24 -0.79
CA SER A 9 15.26 4.93 -2.05
C SER A 9 14.39 6.18 -2.22
N TYR A 10 14.82 7.07 -3.12
CA TYR A 10 14.00 8.18 -3.67
C TYR A 10 13.26 7.78 -4.96
N ASP A 11 13.54 6.59 -5.49
CA ASP A 11 12.90 6.04 -6.70
C ASP A 11 12.00 4.87 -6.35
N GLN A 12 10.70 5.08 -6.57
CA GLN A 12 9.67 4.07 -6.36
C GLN A 12 9.89 2.81 -7.21
N SER A 13 10.37 3.00 -8.44
CA SER A 13 10.60 1.88 -9.36
C SER A 13 11.78 1.03 -8.91
N GLU A 14 12.81 1.62 -8.31
CA GLU A 14 13.93 0.90 -7.70
C GLU A 14 13.44 0.02 -6.53
N ILE A 15 12.57 0.57 -5.67
CA ILE A 15 11.97 -0.19 -4.57
C ILE A 15 11.18 -1.39 -5.10
N ILE A 16 10.29 -1.18 -6.06
CA ILE A 16 9.46 -2.27 -6.59
C ILE A 16 10.34 -3.34 -7.26
N ARG A 17 11.31 -2.95 -8.09
CA ARG A 17 12.26 -3.92 -8.68
C ARG A 17 13.05 -4.69 -7.63
N SER A 18 13.43 -4.05 -6.54
CA SER A 18 14.12 -4.68 -5.42
C SER A 18 13.24 -5.71 -4.71
N ILE A 19 11.97 -5.36 -4.46
CA ILE A 19 10.99 -6.27 -3.88
C ILE A 19 10.77 -7.48 -4.79
N LEU A 20 10.55 -7.26 -6.09
CA LEU A 20 10.35 -8.33 -7.06
C LEU A 20 11.56 -9.27 -7.11
N ARG A 21 12.77 -8.72 -7.11
CA ARG A 21 14.00 -9.51 -7.14
C ARG A 21 14.21 -10.38 -5.89
N LEU A 22 13.86 -9.88 -4.71
CA LEU A 22 14.12 -10.55 -3.44
C LEU A 22 13.01 -11.49 -2.99
N HIS A 23 11.76 -11.14 -3.27
CA HIS A 23 10.61 -11.78 -2.62
C HIS A 23 9.64 -12.45 -3.59
N VAL A 24 9.70 -12.15 -4.90
CA VAL A 24 8.76 -12.68 -5.89
C VAL A 24 9.49 -13.61 -6.86
N PRO A 25 9.33 -14.95 -6.74
CA PRO A 25 10.11 -15.92 -7.49
C PRO A 25 10.06 -15.76 -9.03
N ASN A 26 8.88 -15.40 -9.58
CA ASN A 26 8.70 -15.16 -11.00
C ASN A 26 9.03 -13.72 -11.45
N GLY A 27 9.39 -12.83 -10.48
CA GLY A 27 9.74 -11.44 -10.73
C GLY A 27 8.60 -10.56 -11.25
N ARG A 28 7.33 -11.00 -11.15
CA ARG A 28 6.17 -10.31 -11.70
C ARG A 28 5.09 -10.07 -10.66
N ILE A 29 4.34 -8.98 -10.83
CA ILE A 29 3.09 -8.73 -10.13
C ILE A 29 1.96 -9.36 -10.97
N ASP A 30 1.13 -10.21 -10.38
CA ASP A 30 0.01 -10.85 -11.09
C ASP A 30 -1.22 -9.94 -11.10
N CYS A 31 -1.44 -9.22 -9.99
CA CYS A 31 -2.62 -8.37 -9.79
C CYS A 31 -2.25 -7.04 -9.15
N ASP A 32 -2.80 -5.94 -9.66
CA ASP A 32 -2.84 -4.65 -8.97
C ASP A 32 -4.31 -4.26 -8.75
N SER A 33 -4.71 -4.22 -7.48
CA SER A 33 -6.09 -3.93 -7.08
C SER A 33 -6.39 -2.43 -6.90
N THR A 34 -5.41 -1.58 -7.19
CA THR A 34 -5.45 -0.11 -7.11
C THR A 34 -4.72 0.55 -8.27
N TYR A 35 -4.87 -0.01 -9.47
CA TYR A 35 -4.05 0.30 -10.65
C TYR A 35 -4.06 1.77 -11.07
N SER A 36 -5.18 2.48 -10.89
CA SER A 36 -5.36 3.89 -11.25
C SER A 36 -4.96 4.15 -12.72
N THR A 37 -3.89 4.92 -12.94
CA THR A 37 -3.32 5.23 -14.27
C THR A 37 -2.09 4.40 -14.63
N GLY A 38 -1.73 3.42 -13.82
CA GLY A 38 -0.55 2.58 -14.03
C GLY A 38 0.78 3.26 -13.69
N GLY A 39 0.78 4.19 -12.73
CA GLY A 39 1.96 4.99 -12.37
C GLY A 39 3.15 4.19 -11.85
N PHE A 40 2.97 2.94 -11.45
CA PHE A 40 4.07 2.04 -11.08
C PHE A 40 4.77 1.43 -12.28
N TYR A 41 4.11 1.38 -13.44
CA TYR A 41 4.52 0.60 -14.60
C TYR A 41 4.96 1.47 -15.77
N ASN A 42 4.24 2.58 -16.01
CA ASN A 42 4.46 3.44 -17.17
C ASN A 42 5.85 4.09 -17.14
N GLY A 43 6.69 3.73 -18.11
CA GLY A 43 8.05 4.28 -18.25
C GLY A 43 9.05 3.82 -17.19
N THR A 44 8.73 2.82 -16.37
CA THR A 44 9.56 2.37 -15.23
C THR A 44 10.38 1.12 -15.51
N GLY A 45 10.08 0.40 -16.58
CA GLY A 45 10.66 -0.91 -16.89
C GLY A 45 10.11 -2.06 -16.04
N ILE A 46 9.04 -1.81 -15.27
CA ILE A 46 8.29 -2.84 -14.54
C ILE A 46 7.14 -3.29 -15.44
N GLU A 47 7.03 -4.60 -15.66
CA GLU A 47 5.96 -5.18 -16.46
C GLU A 47 4.60 -4.97 -15.76
N PRO A 48 3.58 -4.41 -16.45
CA PRO A 48 2.25 -4.28 -15.87
C PRO A 48 1.62 -5.64 -15.60
N PRO A 49 0.85 -5.79 -14.49
CA PRO A 49 0.14 -7.03 -14.22
C PRO A 49 -0.93 -7.31 -15.27
N GLU A 50 -1.29 -8.59 -15.42
CA GLU A 50 -2.41 -9.00 -16.29
C GLU A 50 -3.75 -8.59 -15.67
N LEU A 51 -3.88 -8.75 -14.33
CA LEU A 51 -5.09 -8.45 -13.57
C LEU A 51 -5.00 -7.02 -13.01
N LYS A 52 -5.78 -6.12 -13.61
CA LYS A 52 -5.80 -4.68 -13.26
C LYS A 52 -7.17 -4.29 -12.77
N TYR A 53 -7.26 -3.91 -11.51
CA TYR A 53 -8.51 -3.48 -10.89
C TYR A 53 -8.39 -2.09 -10.27
N ASP A 54 -9.48 -1.39 -10.24
CA ASP A 54 -9.62 -0.12 -9.53
C ASP A 54 -11.10 0.15 -9.23
N LEU A 55 -11.38 0.80 -8.10
CA LEU A 55 -12.75 1.21 -7.77
C LEU A 55 -13.28 2.26 -8.78
N TYR A 56 -12.37 3.08 -9.31
CA TYR A 56 -12.63 4.14 -10.29
C TYR A 56 -11.62 4.05 -11.45
N PRO A 57 -11.77 3.12 -12.40
CA PRO A 57 -10.83 2.91 -13.51
C PRO A 57 -10.47 4.19 -14.25
N GLN A 58 -9.18 4.45 -14.44
CA GLN A 58 -8.64 5.65 -15.10
C GLN A 58 -7.81 5.34 -16.35
N ALA A 59 -7.60 4.06 -16.67
CA ALA A 59 -6.83 3.63 -17.82
C ALA A 59 -7.57 2.49 -18.56
N GLU A 60 -7.25 2.31 -19.84
CA GLU A 60 -7.78 1.23 -20.65
C GLU A 60 -7.33 -0.14 -20.10
N GLY A 61 -8.21 -1.12 -20.20
CA GLY A 61 -7.95 -2.48 -19.72
C GLY A 61 -8.02 -2.65 -18.19
N VAL A 62 -8.34 -1.59 -17.44
CA VAL A 62 -8.57 -1.69 -15.99
C VAL A 62 -10.03 -2.02 -15.73
N GLN A 63 -10.28 -3.09 -14.99
CA GLN A 63 -11.61 -3.53 -14.61
C GLN A 63 -12.07 -2.84 -13.32
N LYS A 64 -13.35 -2.50 -13.24
CA LYS A 64 -13.92 -1.93 -12.01
C LYS A 64 -14.11 -3.03 -10.97
N ALA A 65 -13.43 -2.91 -9.84
CA ALA A 65 -13.62 -3.77 -8.67
C ALA A 65 -13.28 -3.03 -7.38
N ASP A 66 -13.85 -3.50 -6.28
CA ASP A 66 -13.47 -3.08 -4.94
C ASP A 66 -12.37 -4.02 -4.42
N ALA A 67 -11.28 -3.47 -3.94
CA ALA A 67 -10.16 -4.24 -3.40
C ALA A 67 -10.54 -5.13 -2.19
N ARG A 68 -11.72 -4.92 -1.60
CA ARG A 68 -12.27 -5.74 -0.51
C ARG A 68 -13.04 -6.97 -1.00
N THR A 69 -13.35 -7.03 -2.31
CA THR A 69 -14.14 -8.11 -2.94
C THR A 69 -13.74 -8.23 -4.41
N LEU A 70 -12.58 -8.82 -4.65
CA LEU A 70 -12.05 -9.00 -6.00
C LEU A 70 -12.74 -10.16 -6.73
N PRO A 71 -13.01 -10.03 -8.04
CA PRO A 71 -13.59 -11.11 -8.84
C PRO A 71 -12.55 -12.19 -9.17
N LEU A 72 -11.88 -12.69 -8.15
CA LEU A 72 -10.84 -13.70 -8.23
C LEU A 72 -11.19 -14.90 -7.36
N ALA A 73 -10.82 -16.10 -7.80
CA ALA A 73 -10.93 -17.30 -7.00
C ALA A 73 -9.95 -17.26 -5.81
N ASP A 74 -10.25 -18.02 -4.77
CA ASP A 74 -9.33 -18.24 -3.66
C ASP A 74 -8.02 -18.82 -4.19
N GLU A 75 -6.91 -18.40 -3.61
CA GLU A 75 -5.57 -18.92 -3.90
C GLU A 75 -5.20 -18.96 -5.39
N SER A 76 -5.60 -17.91 -6.15
CA SER A 76 -5.45 -17.87 -7.61
C SER A 76 -4.20 -17.11 -8.09
N ILE A 77 -3.66 -16.19 -7.28
CA ILE A 77 -2.53 -15.32 -7.66
C ILE A 77 -1.34 -15.50 -6.71
N SER A 78 -0.13 -15.16 -7.19
CA SER A 78 1.12 -15.32 -6.41
C SER A 78 1.67 -13.99 -5.91
N CYS A 79 1.37 -12.87 -6.58
CA CYS A 79 1.82 -11.54 -6.17
C CYS A 79 0.77 -10.47 -6.44
N MET A 80 0.46 -9.68 -5.41
CA MET A 80 -0.52 -8.59 -5.46
C MET A 80 0.11 -7.26 -5.04
N MET A 81 -0.12 -6.21 -5.83
CA MET A 81 0.16 -4.82 -5.46
C MET A 81 -1.11 -4.16 -4.91
N PHE A 82 -0.95 -3.39 -3.83
CA PHE A 82 -2.03 -2.60 -3.23
C PHE A 82 -1.48 -1.24 -2.75
N ASP A 83 -1.85 -0.17 -3.46
CA ASP A 83 -1.52 1.25 -3.14
C ASP A 83 -2.80 2.04 -2.86
N PRO A 84 -3.42 1.83 -1.68
CA PRO A 84 -4.68 2.48 -1.34
C PRO A 84 -4.50 3.97 -1.09
N PRO A 85 -5.61 4.75 -1.03
CA PRO A 85 -5.56 6.14 -0.61
C PRO A 85 -4.99 6.27 0.80
N PHE A 86 -4.20 7.33 1.05
CA PHE A 86 -3.58 7.59 2.37
C PHE A 86 -4.34 8.63 3.19
N LEU A 87 -5.33 9.30 2.60
CA LEU A 87 -6.01 10.43 3.21
C LEU A 87 -7.47 10.12 3.49
N ALA A 88 -7.90 10.43 4.71
CA ALA A 88 -9.32 10.59 5.03
C ALA A 88 -9.71 12.04 4.76
N THR A 89 -10.85 12.25 4.13
CA THR A 89 -11.38 13.58 3.78
C THR A 89 -12.53 13.94 4.73
N LYS A 90 -12.38 15.03 5.49
CA LYS A 90 -13.39 15.47 6.49
C LYS A 90 -14.09 16.77 6.08
N GLY A 91 -15.32 16.92 6.55
CA GLY A 91 -16.06 18.19 6.55
C GLY A 91 -16.31 18.77 5.16
N GLU A 92 -16.09 20.07 4.98
CA GLU A 92 -16.33 20.77 3.72
C GLU A 92 -15.49 20.27 2.56
N SER A 93 -14.31 19.69 2.84
CA SER A 93 -13.50 19.00 1.83
C SER A 93 -14.23 17.83 1.20
N LEU A 94 -15.19 17.20 1.88
CA LEU A 94 -16.11 16.21 1.31
C LEU A 94 -17.05 16.84 0.27
N LYS A 95 -17.57 18.02 0.53
CA LYS A 95 -18.47 18.76 -0.39
C LYS A 95 -17.70 19.32 -1.59
N ALA A 96 -16.54 19.90 -1.33
CA ALA A 96 -15.60 20.35 -2.39
C ALA A 96 -15.01 19.18 -3.18
N GLY A 97 -15.00 18.00 -2.59
CA GLY A 97 -14.38 16.78 -3.11
C GLY A 97 -15.10 16.12 -4.29
N VAL A 98 -16.38 16.38 -4.52
CA VAL A 98 -17.13 15.82 -5.67
C VAL A 98 -16.53 16.29 -7.01
N GLY A 99 -15.81 17.39 -7.01
CA GLY A 99 -15.04 17.92 -8.16
C GLY A 99 -13.53 17.68 -8.11
N ASN A 100 -12.98 17.22 -6.97
CA ASN A 100 -11.54 17.08 -6.80
C ASN A 100 -11.03 15.79 -7.46
N ILE A 101 -10.00 15.91 -8.29
CA ILE A 101 -9.31 14.80 -8.96
C ILE A 101 -8.87 13.71 -7.97
N ILE A 102 -8.40 14.08 -6.77
CA ILE A 102 -7.94 13.14 -5.74
C ILE A 102 -9.10 12.24 -5.28
N ASN A 103 -10.26 12.81 -5.00
CA ASN A 103 -11.42 12.05 -4.52
C ASN A 103 -12.02 11.17 -5.62
N ARG A 104 -11.93 11.58 -6.89
CA ARG A 104 -12.34 10.75 -8.04
C ARG A 104 -11.44 9.56 -8.27
N ARG A 105 -10.14 9.68 -7.93
CA ARG A 105 -9.15 8.63 -8.16
C ARG A 105 -9.04 7.62 -7.02
N PHE A 106 -9.26 8.07 -5.78
CA PHE A 106 -8.91 7.28 -4.60
C PHE A 106 -10.09 6.99 -3.67
N GLY A 107 -11.29 7.48 -4.01
CA GLY A 107 -12.45 7.39 -3.13
C GLY A 107 -12.38 8.38 -1.96
N VAL A 108 -13.46 8.44 -1.21
CA VAL A 108 -13.62 9.35 -0.06
C VAL A 108 -13.86 8.55 1.20
N TYR A 109 -12.98 8.72 2.19
CA TYR A 109 -13.13 8.13 3.52
C TYR A 109 -13.43 9.27 4.51
N PRO A 110 -14.58 9.24 5.21
CA PRO A 110 -15.01 10.35 6.07
C PRO A 110 -14.13 10.56 7.29
N ASP A 111 -13.41 9.52 7.71
CA ASP A 111 -12.50 9.54 8.86
C ASP A 111 -11.41 8.47 8.74
N GLU A 112 -10.43 8.57 9.63
CA GLU A 112 -9.30 7.65 9.68
C GLU A 112 -9.70 6.23 10.05
N GLN A 113 -10.74 6.06 10.86
CA GLN A 113 -11.23 4.74 11.25
C GLN A 113 -11.85 4.02 10.05
N SER A 114 -12.61 4.72 9.23
CA SER A 114 -13.18 4.19 7.98
C SER A 114 -12.10 3.79 6.98
N LEU A 115 -11.03 4.60 6.86
CA LEU A 115 -9.90 4.28 6.01
C LEU A 115 -9.13 3.05 6.52
N HIS A 116 -8.86 2.97 7.82
CA HIS A 116 -8.20 1.81 8.41
C HIS A 116 -9.04 0.54 8.31
N ARG A 117 -10.35 0.64 8.44
CA ARG A 117 -11.27 -0.49 8.23
C ARG A 117 -11.21 -1.00 6.79
N PHE A 118 -11.15 -0.07 5.82
CA PHE A 118 -10.94 -0.43 4.41
C PHE A 118 -9.61 -1.20 4.23
N TYR A 119 -8.52 -0.76 4.87
CA TYR A 119 -7.25 -1.49 4.81
C TYR A 119 -7.37 -2.91 5.37
N ALA A 120 -7.99 -3.06 6.54
CA ALA A 120 -8.15 -4.36 7.18
C ALA A 120 -8.97 -5.34 6.31
N ASP A 121 -10.05 -4.85 5.69
CA ASP A 121 -10.90 -5.68 4.83
C ASP A 121 -10.18 -6.05 3.52
N ALA A 122 -9.44 -5.11 2.91
CA ALA A 122 -8.64 -5.39 1.72
C ALA A 122 -7.48 -6.36 2.01
N ILE A 123 -6.86 -6.31 3.20
CA ILE A 123 -5.84 -7.28 3.63
C ILE A 123 -6.44 -8.69 3.72
N LYS A 124 -7.64 -8.85 4.28
CA LYS A 124 -8.32 -10.16 4.33
C LYS A 124 -8.62 -10.69 2.93
N GLU A 125 -9.06 -9.83 2.04
CA GLU A 125 -9.32 -10.20 0.65
C GLU A 125 -8.02 -10.58 -0.08
N ALA A 126 -6.94 -9.83 0.12
CA ALA A 126 -5.63 -10.19 -0.40
C ALA A 126 -5.17 -11.57 0.09
N HIS A 127 -5.39 -11.87 1.39
CA HIS A 127 -5.09 -13.19 1.94
C HIS A 127 -5.93 -14.30 1.28
N ARG A 128 -7.21 -14.05 0.99
CA ARG A 128 -8.07 -15.02 0.32
C ARG A 128 -7.57 -15.36 -1.08
N VAL A 129 -7.24 -14.34 -1.89
CA VAL A 129 -6.87 -14.55 -3.31
C VAL A 129 -5.43 -14.99 -3.53
N LEU A 130 -4.53 -14.71 -2.58
CA LEU A 130 -3.14 -15.12 -2.67
C LEU A 130 -2.98 -16.62 -2.35
N LYS A 131 -2.16 -17.30 -3.14
CA LYS A 131 -1.70 -18.67 -2.90
C LYS A 131 -0.88 -18.75 -1.61
N ALA A 132 -0.67 -19.95 -1.10
CA ALA A 132 0.36 -20.20 -0.08
C ALA A 132 1.71 -19.66 -0.58
N GLU A 133 2.50 -19.04 0.29
CA GLU A 133 3.75 -18.31 0.01
C GLU A 133 3.58 -17.11 -0.94
N GLY A 134 2.35 -16.73 -1.29
CA GLY A 134 2.06 -15.55 -2.10
C GLY A 134 2.42 -14.24 -1.40
N ILE A 135 2.73 -13.21 -2.20
CA ILE A 135 3.26 -11.93 -1.73
C ILE A 135 2.23 -10.82 -1.91
N LEU A 136 1.94 -10.11 -0.83
CA LEU A 136 1.24 -8.82 -0.86
C LEU A 136 2.26 -7.69 -0.70
N ILE A 137 2.33 -6.80 -1.68
CA ILE A 137 3.07 -5.54 -1.61
C ILE A 137 2.08 -4.45 -1.23
N PHE A 138 2.16 -3.95 -0.01
CA PHE A 138 1.24 -2.95 0.53
C PHE A 138 1.94 -1.61 0.74
N LYS A 139 1.53 -0.59 0.00
CA LYS A 139 2.07 0.76 0.19
C LYS A 139 1.18 1.57 1.12
N CYS A 140 1.77 2.20 2.14
CA CYS A 140 1.06 3.05 3.09
C CYS A 140 1.90 4.22 3.56
N GLN A 141 1.26 5.18 4.23
CA GLN A 141 1.93 6.35 4.78
C GLN A 141 1.34 6.73 6.14
N ASP A 142 2.22 7.07 7.08
CA ASP A 142 1.85 7.71 8.33
C ASP A 142 1.44 9.16 8.11
N LYS A 143 0.56 9.64 8.95
CA LYS A 143 0.05 11.00 8.84
C LYS A 143 -0.36 11.60 10.17
N VAL A 144 -0.49 12.91 10.16
CA VAL A 144 -1.17 13.67 11.21
C VAL A 144 -2.50 14.16 10.66
N SER A 145 -3.58 13.84 11.33
CA SER A 145 -4.93 14.30 11.00
C SER A 145 -5.61 14.83 12.24
N SER A 146 -6.20 16.03 12.18
CA SER A 146 -6.86 16.69 13.32
C SER A 146 -5.99 16.72 14.59
N GLY A 147 -4.68 16.99 14.44
CA GLY A 147 -3.73 17.07 15.55
C GLY A 147 -3.32 15.74 16.18
N LYS A 148 -3.76 14.61 15.63
CA LYS A 148 -3.41 13.27 16.09
C LYS A 148 -2.48 12.58 15.10
N GLN A 149 -1.47 11.89 15.62
CA GLN A 149 -0.59 11.03 14.83
C GLN A 149 -1.29 9.69 14.56
N TYR A 150 -1.31 9.26 13.31
CA TYR A 150 -1.77 7.95 12.88
C TYR A 150 -0.58 7.17 12.31
N MET A 151 -0.23 6.06 12.98
CA MET A 151 0.85 5.14 12.61
C MET A 151 0.26 4.05 11.70
N SER A 152 -0.06 4.45 10.46
CA SER A 152 -0.74 3.56 9.52
C SER A 152 0.08 2.32 9.18
N HIS A 153 1.42 2.44 9.12
CA HIS A 153 2.28 1.28 8.84
C HIS A 153 2.23 0.23 9.95
N VAL A 154 2.14 0.64 11.23
CA VAL A 154 1.98 -0.28 12.36
C VAL A 154 0.59 -0.94 12.33
N PHE A 155 -0.45 -0.16 12.05
CA PHE A 155 -1.81 -0.69 11.90
C PHE A 155 -1.86 -1.75 10.80
N VAL A 156 -1.31 -1.46 9.61
CA VAL A 156 -1.27 -2.37 8.46
C VAL A 156 -0.52 -3.66 8.81
N MET A 157 0.64 -3.55 9.47
CA MET A 157 1.39 -4.73 9.94
C MET A 157 0.53 -5.60 10.87
N ASN A 158 -0.09 -5.00 11.89
CA ASN A 158 -0.90 -5.75 12.85
C ASN A 158 -2.11 -6.44 12.18
N GLU A 159 -2.80 -5.77 11.26
CA GLU A 159 -3.93 -6.37 10.55
C GLU A 159 -3.48 -7.48 9.58
N ALA A 160 -2.32 -7.31 8.94
CA ALA A 160 -1.76 -8.34 8.08
C ALA A 160 -1.39 -9.60 8.88
N VAL A 161 -0.74 -9.46 10.02
CA VAL A 161 -0.41 -10.58 10.92
C VAL A 161 -1.67 -11.29 11.40
N LYS A 162 -2.70 -10.55 11.82
CA LYS A 162 -3.99 -11.14 12.22
C LYS A 162 -4.68 -11.90 11.08
N ALA A 163 -4.46 -11.49 9.85
CA ALA A 163 -5.01 -12.15 8.66
C ALA A 163 -4.22 -13.39 8.22
N GLY A 164 -3.07 -13.69 8.82
CA GLY A 164 -2.23 -14.84 8.48
C GLY A 164 -1.05 -14.52 7.56
N PHE A 165 -0.64 -13.27 7.52
CA PHE A 165 0.58 -12.87 6.81
C PHE A 165 1.79 -12.80 7.74
N TYR A 166 2.94 -13.18 7.22
CA TYR A 166 4.25 -12.90 7.80
C TYR A 166 4.83 -11.61 7.17
N PRO A 167 5.21 -10.59 7.96
CA PRO A 167 5.90 -9.39 7.45
C PRO A 167 7.33 -9.74 7.08
N ALA A 168 7.57 -10.02 5.80
CA ALA A 168 8.84 -10.51 5.29
C ALA A 168 9.88 -9.38 5.13
N ASP A 169 9.45 -8.17 4.79
CA ASP A 169 10.35 -7.01 4.61
C ASP A 169 9.60 -5.68 4.62
N ILE A 170 10.34 -4.57 4.77
CA ILE A 170 9.82 -3.22 4.67
C ILE A 170 10.79 -2.31 3.92
N PHE A 171 10.28 -1.60 2.92
CA PHE A 171 11.05 -0.60 2.17
C PHE A 171 10.48 0.81 2.42
N ILE A 172 11.35 1.81 2.37
CA ILE A 172 11.01 3.21 2.62
C ILE A 172 11.28 4.03 1.36
N LEU A 173 10.20 4.59 0.79
CA LEU A 173 10.30 5.57 -0.28
C LEU A 173 10.40 6.97 0.31
N LEU A 174 11.48 7.68 0.02
CA LEU A 174 11.66 9.07 0.40
C LEU A 174 11.11 10.04 -0.65
N ALA A 175 10.56 11.15 -0.21
CA ALA A 175 10.16 12.27 -1.07
C ALA A 175 11.16 13.42 -0.93
N LYS A 176 11.69 13.93 -2.04
CA LYS A 176 12.57 15.12 -2.05
C LYS A 176 11.82 16.38 -1.69
N ASN A 177 10.60 16.53 -2.20
CA ASN A 177 9.77 17.70 -2.03
C ASN A 177 8.34 17.32 -1.60
N ARG A 178 7.69 18.23 -0.87
CA ARG A 178 6.27 18.13 -0.53
C ARG A 178 5.61 19.49 -0.69
N LEU A 179 4.37 19.49 -1.15
CA LEU A 179 3.53 20.68 -1.10
C LEU A 179 3.23 21.01 0.36
N ILE A 180 3.63 22.17 0.81
CA ILE A 180 3.44 22.66 2.18
C ILE A 180 2.83 24.06 2.09
N ALA A 181 1.69 24.27 2.74
CA ALA A 181 1.07 25.59 2.83
C ALA A 181 1.75 26.40 3.94
N ASP A 182 1.87 27.73 3.78
CA ASP A 182 2.55 28.63 4.72
C ASP A 182 2.03 28.54 6.17
N TRP A 183 0.72 28.38 6.35
CA TRP A 183 0.14 28.19 7.68
C TRP A 183 0.62 26.94 8.38
N GLN A 184 0.98 25.90 7.61
CA GLN A 184 1.51 24.65 8.15
C GLN A 184 2.94 24.79 8.64
N ILE A 185 3.71 25.71 8.08
CA ILE A 185 5.07 26.04 8.54
C ILE A 185 5.00 26.80 9.86
N ARG A 186 4.14 27.83 9.92
CA ARG A 186 4.02 28.70 11.11
C ARG A 186 3.48 28.01 12.35
N ASN A 187 2.63 26.98 12.18
CA ASN A 187 1.96 26.28 13.27
C ASN A 187 2.34 24.80 13.34
N GLN A 188 3.57 24.47 12.98
CA GLN A 188 4.04 23.09 12.99
C GLN A 188 4.16 22.53 14.41
N LYS A 189 3.33 21.50 14.72
CA LYS A 189 3.37 20.74 15.98
C LYS A 189 3.93 19.33 15.81
N HIS A 190 4.01 18.82 14.58
CA HIS A 190 4.48 17.48 14.26
C HIS A 190 5.42 17.53 13.06
N ALA A 191 6.39 16.61 13.02
CA ALA A 191 7.27 16.45 11.88
C ALA A 191 6.46 16.06 10.62
N ARG A 192 6.81 16.65 9.49
CA ARG A 192 6.25 16.27 8.19
C ARG A 192 6.79 14.93 7.74
N LYS A 193 5.93 14.09 7.19
CA LYS A 193 6.31 12.77 6.70
C LYS A 193 6.79 12.90 5.25
N TYR A 194 8.10 12.77 5.04
CA TYR A 194 8.76 12.77 3.73
C TYR A 194 9.04 11.35 3.25
N HIS A 195 8.26 10.40 3.71
CA HIS A 195 8.39 8.99 3.36
C HIS A 195 7.04 8.30 3.33
N CYS A 196 7.00 7.19 2.62
CA CYS A 196 5.98 6.17 2.74
C CYS A 196 6.64 4.80 2.77
N TYR A 197 5.88 3.80 3.13
CA TYR A 197 6.34 2.44 3.35
C TYR A 197 5.79 1.54 2.27
N PHE A 198 6.61 0.57 1.81
CA PHE A 198 6.20 -0.60 1.07
C PHE A 198 6.44 -1.80 1.98
N TRP A 199 5.39 -2.32 2.55
CA TRP A 199 5.41 -3.60 3.25
C TRP A 199 5.43 -4.74 2.24
N VAL A 200 6.22 -5.76 2.53
CA VAL A 200 6.22 -7.04 1.84
C VAL A 200 5.69 -8.08 2.81
N PHE A 201 4.48 -8.55 2.57
CA PHE A 201 3.84 -9.58 3.36
C PHE A 201 3.83 -10.89 2.59
N ARG A 202 4.14 -12.00 3.28
CA ARG A 202 4.06 -13.35 2.73
C ARG A 202 2.92 -14.11 3.40
N LYS A 203 2.03 -14.73 2.63
CA LYS A 203 1.03 -15.67 3.15
C LYS A 203 1.73 -16.95 3.58
N SER A 204 2.02 -17.10 4.86
CA SER A 204 2.87 -18.17 5.40
C SER A 204 2.52 -18.46 6.85
N ASP A 205 2.77 -19.71 7.28
CA ASP A 205 2.59 -20.12 8.68
C ASP A 205 3.71 -19.59 9.61
N LEU A 206 4.69 -18.84 9.07
CA LEU A 206 5.73 -18.22 9.87
C LEU A 206 5.13 -17.16 10.82
N GLN A 207 5.67 -17.10 12.02
CA GLN A 207 5.28 -16.12 13.03
C GLN A 207 6.38 -15.10 13.27
N ILE A 208 6.00 -13.89 13.69
CA ILE A 208 6.96 -12.90 14.15
C ILE A 208 7.56 -13.40 15.47
N THR A 209 8.90 -13.40 15.54
CA THR A 209 9.64 -13.71 16.76
C THR A 209 10.18 -12.43 17.38
N TYR A 210 9.91 -12.22 18.66
CA TYR A 210 10.52 -11.19 19.48
C TYR A 210 11.62 -11.78 20.38
N ALA A 211 12.59 -10.97 20.78
CA ALA A 211 13.73 -11.46 21.60
C ALA A 211 13.29 -12.20 22.89
N ASP A 212 12.20 -11.74 23.50
CA ASP A 212 11.65 -12.29 24.75
C ASP A 212 10.93 -13.65 24.57
N ASP A 213 10.65 -14.05 23.33
CA ASP A 213 10.00 -15.33 23.03
C ASP A 213 10.98 -16.52 23.01
N GLN A 214 12.27 -16.28 23.21
CA GLN A 214 13.32 -17.31 23.15
C GLN A 214 13.58 -18.01 24.50
N GLU A 215 12.93 -17.62 25.59
CA GLU A 215 13.11 -18.18 26.93
C GLU A 215 12.03 -19.19 27.35
N LYS A 216 11.40 -19.89 26.39
CA LYS A 216 10.43 -20.95 26.73
C LYS A 216 10.80 -22.29 26.13
#